data_fe549ee8294dcd538166cf7c3e870d12
#
_entry.id   fe549ee8294dcd538166cf7c3e870d12
#
_cell.length_a   1.000
_cell.length_b   1.000
_cell.length_c   1.000
_cell.angle_alpha   90.00
_cell.angle_beta   90.00
_cell.angle_gamma   90.00
#
_symmetry.space_group_name_H-M   'P 1'
#
loop_
_entity.id
_entity.type
_entity.pdbx_description
1 polymer ?
#
loop_
_entity_poly.entity_id
_entity_poly.type
_entity_poly.pdbx_seq_one_letter_code
_entity_poly.pdbx_strand_id
1 'polypeptide(L)'
;MTPRSIRMAGFIAGFFVVVFWAAPGATTSATLVPHRGIYSIGLERAEAGSGVVGVEGAMIYKFTEGCDGWTVENQTLMRFDYEEGRSLDSSWSYVSWESKDGLRYRFRVNQTRNGKPGEMFRGTATTPGDGGAGQAHFSQPSRFEVTLPPGTVFPTRHLLALIEAGRSGGLNFNRFMFDGTSPDNPYEVNAVITPLRGAVSGQAAKGPLPEFQLHIQYRDDGIAEALLQDYGDITLKLHLSKVEALSRPEC
;
A
#
# COMPACT_ATOMS: atom_id res chain seq x y z
N MET A 1 29.11 -65.28 64.08
CA MET A 1 28.57 -63.89 64.10
C MET A 1 28.60 -63.35 62.65
N THR A 2 27.49 -63.38 61.93
CA THR A 2 27.37 -62.96 60.53
C THR A 2 26.55 -61.66 60.52
N PRO A 3 26.99 -60.62 59.82
CA PRO A 3 26.16 -59.41 59.65
C PRO A 3 25.21 -59.55 58.48
N ARG A 4 23.99 -59.14 58.75
CA ARG A 4 22.88 -59.07 57.83
C ARG A 4 23.10 -57.95 56.79
N SER A 5 23.00 -58.31 55.50
CA SER A 5 22.97 -57.37 54.40
C SER A 5 21.56 -56.76 54.23
N ILE A 6 21.47 -55.42 54.28
CA ILE A 6 20.27 -54.66 53.98
C ILE A 6 20.25 -54.41 52.46
N ARG A 7 19.23 -54.92 51.77
CA ARG A 7 18.97 -54.56 50.35
C ARG A 7 18.18 -53.24 50.28
N MET A 8 18.81 -52.27 49.71
CA MET A 8 18.18 -50.97 49.39
C MET A 8 17.50 -51.08 48.04
N ALA A 9 16.16 -50.99 47.98
CA ALA A 9 15.37 -50.95 46.78
C ALA A 9 15.42 -49.52 46.21
N GLY A 10 16.02 -49.35 45.03
CA GLY A 10 16.03 -48.10 44.31
C GLY A 10 14.71 -47.84 43.58
N PHE A 11 14.01 -46.78 43.93
CA PHE A 11 12.89 -46.25 43.21
C PHE A 11 13.42 -45.43 42.02
N ILE A 12 13.20 -45.91 40.78
CA ILE A 12 13.43 -45.13 39.55
C ILE A 12 12.15 -44.34 39.28
N ALA A 13 12.17 -43.05 39.60
CA ALA A 13 11.14 -42.09 39.18
C ALA A 13 11.36 -41.74 37.71
N GLY A 14 10.54 -42.32 36.85
CA GLY A 14 10.51 -41.97 35.43
C GLY A 14 9.94 -40.57 35.22
N PHE A 15 10.81 -39.66 34.77
CA PHE A 15 10.41 -38.30 34.39
C PHE A 15 9.85 -38.36 32.96
N PHE A 16 8.51 -38.33 32.82
CA PHE A 16 7.84 -38.16 31.52
C PHE A 16 7.99 -36.71 31.09
N VAL A 17 8.91 -36.42 30.16
CA VAL A 17 8.98 -35.14 29.47
C VAL A 17 7.89 -35.10 28.41
N VAL A 18 6.79 -34.40 28.68
CA VAL A 18 5.77 -34.09 27.69
C VAL A 18 6.29 -33.01 26.80
N VAL A 19 6.78 -33.36 25.62
CA VAL A 19 7.15 -32.40 24.57
C VAL A 19 5.86 -31.87 23.95
N PHE A 20 5.45 -30.68 24.33
CA PHE A 20 4.42 -29.92 23.61
C PHE A 20 4.97 -29.51 22.25
N TRP A 21 4.58 -30.19 21.21
CA TRP A 21 4.74 -29.70 19.86
C TRP A 21 3.74 -28.54 19.69
N ALA A 22 4.24 -27.30 19.77
CA ALA A 22 3.49 -26.16 19.31
C ALA A 22 3.32 -26.32 17.80
N ALA A 23 2.10 -26.56 17.34
CA ALA A 23 1.76 -26.53 15.92
C ALA A 23 2.12 -25.12 15.39
N PRO A 24 2.86 -25.00 14.27
CA PRO A 24 3.09 -23.71 13.67
C PRO A 24 1.72 -23.10 13.35
N GLY A 25 1.40 -21.97 13.98
CA GLY A 25 0.19 -21.22 13.67
C GLY A 25 0.19 -20.90 12.18
N ALA A 26 -0.83 -21.35 11.46
CA ALA A 26 -1.01 -20.99 10.06
C ALA A 26 -1.10 -19.46 9.97
N THR A 27 -0.06 -18.81 9.49
CA THR A 27 -0.09 -17.39 9.13
C THR A 27 -1.04 -17.28 7.95
N THR A 28 -2.26 -16.84 8.20
CA THR A 28 -3.20 -16.50 7.11
C THR A 28 -2.62 -15.28 6.41
N SER A 29 -2.10 -15.48 5.18
CA SER A 29 -1.67 -14.38 4.33
C SER A 29 -2.84 -13.40 4.12
N ALA A 30 -2.53 -12.11 4.03
CA ALA A 30 -3.53 -11.10 3.77
C ALA A 30 -4.27 -11.41 2.47
N THR A 31 -5.60 -11.45 2.53
CA THR A 31 -6.45 -11.71 1.37
C THR A 31 -7.14 -10.41 0.99
N LEU A 32 -6.77 -9.84 -0.17
CA LEU A 32 -7.43 -8.65 -0.69
C LEU A 32 -8.81 -9.01 -1.24
N VAL A 33 -9.80 -8.17 -0.93
CA VAL A 33 -11.18 -8.33 -1.45
C VAL A 33 -11.35 -7.47 -2.69
N PRO A 34 -11.75 -8.06 -3.85
CA PRO A 34 -12.14 -7.29 -5.01
C PRO A 34 -13.32 -6.38 -4.66
N HIS A 35 -13.18 -5.08 -4.98
CA HIS A 35 -14.18 -4.09 -4.59
C HIS A 35 -14.17 -2.86 -5.49
N ARG A 36 -15.26 -2.11 -5.44
CA ARG A 36 -15.37 -0.75 -5.96
C ARG A 36 -15.65 0.18 -4.80
N GLY A 37 -14.75 1.14 -4.58
CA GLY A 37 -14.88 2.20 -3.58
C GLY A 37 -15.17 3.54 -4.21
N ILE A 38 -15.98 4.36 -3.55
CA ILE A 38 -16.18 5.77 -3.88
C ILE A 38 -15.69 6.57 -2.68
N TYR A 39 -14.74 7.46 -2.92
CA TYR A 39 -14.14 8.30 -1.90
C TYR A 39 -14.48 9.76 -2.15
N SER A 40 -14.80 10.49 -1.10
CA SER A 40 -14.78 11.96 -1.10
C SER A 40 -13.38 12.45 -0.85
N ILE A 41 -13.00 13.55 -1.49
CA ILE A 41 -11.69 14.19 -1.35
C ILE A 41 -11.91 15.61 -0.83
N GLY A 42 -11.10 16.03 0.14
CA GLY A 42 -11.10 17.37 0.69
C GLY A 42 -9.71 17.81 1.08
N LEU A 43 -9.55 19.11 1.28
CA LEU A 43 -8.34 19.69 1.84
C LEU A 43 -8.33 19.42 3.35
N GLU A 44 -7.27 18.80 3.85
CA GLU A 44 -7.03 18.65 5.30
C GLU A 44 -6.14 19.77 5.82
N ARG A 45 -5.09 20.12 5.07
CA ARG A 45 -4.12 21.15 5.44
C ARG A 45 -3.55 21.81 4.18
N ALA A 46 -3.31 23.11 4.28
CA ALA A 46 -2.52 23.86 3.31
C ALA A 46 -1.48 24.72 4.07
N GLU A 47 -0.24 24.69 3.63
CA GLU A 47 0.82 25.53 4.19
C GLU A 47 0.64 26.99 3.76
N ALA A 48 1.11 27.88 4.60
CA ALA A 48 1.14 29.31 4.27
C ALA A 48 2.02 29.50 3.01
N GLY A 49 1.43 30.09 1.97
CA GLY A 49 2.12 30.32 0.70
C GLY A 49 1.83 29.27 -0.39
N SER A 50 1.11 28.17 -0.12
CA SER A 50 0.61 27.26 -1.15
C SER A 50 -0.38 27.95 -2.09
N GLY A 51 -1.04 29.01 -1.61
CA GLY A 51 -2.11 29.70 -2.31
C GLY A 51 -3.41 28.90 -2.43
N VAL A 52 -3.45 27.65 -1.94
CA VAL A 52 -4.64 26.77 -1.97
C VAL A 52 -5.50 27.06 -0.74
N VAL A 53 -6.77 27.38 -0.97
CA VAL A 53 -7.75 27.68 0.10
C VAL A 53 -8.84 26.60 0.20
N GLY A 54 -8.98 25.75 -0.80
CA GLY A 54 -9.95 24.66 -0.81
C GLY A 54 -9.59 23.58 -1.81
N VAL A 55 -9.96 22.35 -1.48
CA VAL A 55 -9.97 21.22 -2.41
C VAL A 55 -11.23 20.42 -2.17
N GLU A 56 -11.95 20.14 -3.24
CA GLU A 56 -13.06 19.20 -3.24
C GLU A 56 -12.95 18.23 -4.40
N GLY A 57 -13.41 17.00 -4.19
CA GLY A 57 -13.33 16.01 -5.25
C GLY A 57 -13.92 14.67 -4.89
N ALA A 58 -13.82 13.76 -5.84
CA ALA A 58 -14.21 12.37 -5.67
C ALA A 58 -13.26 11.45 -6.42
N MET A 59 -13.08 10.25 -5.86
CA MET A 59 -12.32 9.18 -6.48
C MET A 59 -13.19 7.92 -6.56
N ILE A 60 -13.20 7.30 -7.73
CA ILE A 60 -13.70 5.94 -7.91
C ILE A 60 -12.49 5.03 -8.02
N TYR A 61 -12.38 4.11 -7.07
CA TYR A 61 -11.35 3.10 -7.04
C TYR A 61 -11.97 1.73 -7.27
N LYS A 62 -11.46 0.96 -8.22
CA LYS A 62 -11.92 -0.39 -8.49
C LYS A 62 -10.73 -1.33 -8.49
N PHE A 63 -10.78 -2.32 -7.62
CA PHE A 63 -9.81 -3.39 -7.50
C PHE A 63 -10.46 -4.70 -7.92
N THR A 64 -9.89 -5.35 -8.93
CA THR A 64 -10.38 -6.64 -9.42
C THR A 64 -9.28 -7.68 -9.39
N GLU A 65 -9.67 -8.92 -9.16
CA GLU A 65 -8.80 -10.08 -9.18
C GLU A 65 -8.99 -10.84 -10.48
N GLY A 66 -7.89 -11.11 -11.19
CA GLY A 66 -7.82 -12.05 -12.30
C GLY A 66 -7.07 -13.33 -11.87
N CYS A 67 -7.03 -14.34 -12.74
CA CYS A 67 -6.32 -15.59 -12.46
C CYS A 67 -4.81 -15.39 -12.36
N ASP A 68 -4.26 -14.48 -13.14
CA ASP A 68 -2.81 -14.23 -13.27
C ASP A 68 -2.34 -12.92 -12.62
N GLY A 69 -3.27 -12.09 -12.13
CA GLY A 69 -2.92 -10.79 -11.56
C GLY A 69 -4.12 -10.03 -11.00
N TRP A 70 -3.84 -8.82 -10.57
CA TRP A 70 -4.82 -7.85 -10.09
C TRP A 70 -4.86 -6.64 -11.01
N THR A 71 -6.04 -6.06 -11.18
CA THR A 71 -6.24 -4.82 -11.92
C THR A 71 -6.77 -3.75 -11.00
N VAL A 72 -6.16 -2.57 -11.05
CA VAL A 72 -6.63 -1.35 -10.41
C VAL A 72 -7.09 -0.38 -11.48
N GLU A 73 -8.30 0.13 -11.33
CA GLU A 73 -8.82 1.25 -12.10
C GLU A 73 -9.15 2.38 -11.11
N ASN A 74 -8.57 3.55 -11.33
CA ASN A 74 -8.81 4.73 -10.51
C ASN A 74 -9.21 5.90 -11.41
N GLN A 75 -10.28 6.59 -11.04
CA GLN A 75 -10.72 7.83 -11.67
C GLN A 75 -10.92 8.86 -10.57
N THR A 76 -10.17 9.95 -10.64
CA THR A 76 -10.20 11.03 -9.67
C THR A 76 -10.56 12.33 -10.36
N LEU A 77 -11.48 13.07 -9.77
CA LEU A 77 -11.85 14.43 -10.16
C LEU A 77 -11.65 15.34 -8.95
N MET A 78 -10.91 16.40 -9.11
CA MET A 78 -10.63 17.37 -8.04
C MET A 78 -10.74 18.78 -8.58
N ARG A 79 -11.25 19.68 -7.73
CA ARG A 79 -11.22 21.12 -7.92
C ARG A 79 -10.38 21.72 -6.82
N PHE A 80 -9.39 22.47 -7.22
CA PHE A 80 -8.55 23.29 -6.33
C PHE A 80 -9.00 24.74 -6.41
N ASP A 81 -9.31 25.32 -5.27
CA ASP A 81 -9.61 26.73 -5.15
C ASP A 81 -8.40 27.46 -4.56
N TYR A 82 -8.01 28.54 -5.20
CA TYR A 82 -6.85 29.35 -4.82
C TYR A 82 -7.29 30.70 -4.27
N GLU A 83 -6.42 31.30 -3.47
CA GLU A 83 -6.50 32.72 -3.17
C GLU A 83 -6.74 33.50 -4.46
N GLU A 84 -7.34 34.68 -4.42
CA GLU A 84 -7.72 35.51 -5.60
C GLU A 84 -8.88 34.92 -6.44
N GLY A 85 -9.62 33.90 -5.96
CA GLY A 85 -10.82 33.38 -6.61
C GLY A 85 -10.57 32.55 -7.88
N ARG A 86 -9.34 32.12 -8.13
CA ARG A 86 -9.01 31.21 -9.24
C ARG A 86 -9.33 29.78 -8.84
N SER A 87 -9.75 28.95 -9.80
CA SER A 87 -9.95 27.52 -9.59
C SER A 87 -9.24 26.71 -10.67
N LEU A 88 -8.82 25.50 -10.33
CA LEU A 88 -8.23 24.53 -11.23
C LEU A 88 -9.01 23.21 -11.13
N ASP A 89 -9.63 22.78 -12.21
CA ASP A 89 -10.22 21.46 -12.32
C ASP A 89 -9.16 20.46 -12.81
N SER A 90 -8.93 19.41 -12.04
CA SER A 90 -8.00 18.33 -12.37
C SER A 90 -8.75 17.01 -12.48
N SER A 91 -8.49 16.25 -13.52
CA SER A 91 -8.91 14.85 -13.60
C SER A 91 -7.71 13.95 -13.78
N TRP A 92 -7.79 12.78 -13.17
CA TRP A 92 -6.76 11.77 -13.24
C TRP A 92 -7.40 10.40 -13.45
N SER A 93 -6.89 9.66 -14.42
CA SER A 93 -7.30 8.31 -14.72
C SER A 93 -6.08 7.40 -14.71
N TYR A 94 -6.16 6.36 -13.93
CA TYR A 94 -5.10 5.40 -13.76
C TYR A 94 -5.64 3.99 -13.90
N VAL A 95 -4.96 3.18 -14.71
CA VAL A 95 -5.23 1.76 -14.86
C VAL A 95 -3.91 1.01 -14.76
N SER A 96 -3.88 0.02 -13.89
CA SER A 96 -2.72 -0.87 -13.78
C SER A 96 -3.12 -2.33 -13.70
N TRP A 97 -2.20 -3.19 -14.08
CA TRP A 97 -2.24 -4.62 -13.87
C TRP A 97 -0.93 -5.08 -13.25
N GLU A 98 -1.01 -5.88 -12.20
CA GLU A 98 0.12 -6.47 -11.49
C GLU A 98 -0.04 -7.98 -11.41
N SER A 99 1.01 -8.73 -11.77
CA SER A 99 0.99 -10.20 -11.70
C SER A 99 0.92 -10.69 -10.25
N LYS A 100 0.37 -11.89 -10.04
CA LYS A 100 0.22 -12.50 -8.71
C LYS A 100 1.55 -12.68 -7.97
N ASP A 101 2.63 -12.91 -8.69
CA ASP A 101 3.99 -12.99 -8.15
C ASP A 101 4.59 -11.61 -7.78
N GLY A 102 3.95 -10.50 -8.21
CA GLY A 102 4.42 -9.14 -7.99
C GLY A 102 5.66 -8.77 -8.81
N LEU A 103 5.98 -9.52 -9.87
CA LEU A 103 7.20 -9.32 -10.66
C LEU A 103 6.97 -8.57 -11.97
N ARG A 104 5.71 -8.48 -12.44
CA ARG A 104 5.35 -7.83 -13.69
C ARG A 104 4.25 -6.81 -13.46
N TYR A 105 4.39 -5.67 -14.12
CA TYR A 105 3.50 -4.54 -13.98
C TYR A 105 3.22 -3.87 -15.31
N ARG A 106 2.00 -3.40 -15.50
CA ARG A 106 1.56 -2.60 -16.65
C ARG A 106 0.78 -1.43 -16.14
N PHE A 107 0.99 -0.26 -16.72
CA PHE A 107 0.32 0.96 -16.26
C PHE A 107 -0.06 1.88 -17.42
N ARG A 108 -1.11 2.67 -17.16
CA ARG A 108 -1.54 3.78 -17.98
C ARG A 108 -2.09 4.87 -17.09
N VAL A 109 -1.58 6.07 -17.26
CA VAL A 109 -1.96 7.29 -16.56
C VAL A 109 -2.37 8.33 -17.56
N ASN A 110 -3.49 9.01 -17.34
CA ASN A 110 -3.87 10.20 -18.09
C ASN A 110 -4.31 11.27 -17.10
N GLN A 111 -3.82 12.47 -17.28
CA GLN A 111 -4.19 13.65 -16.51
C GLN A 111 -4.79 14.71 -17.43
N THR A 112 -5.77 15.45 -16.93
CA THR A 112 -6.22 16.69 -17.57
C THR A 112 -6.23 17.82 -16.55
N ARG A 113 -6.03 19.04 -17.02
CA ARG A 113 -6.16 20.28 -16.22
C ARG A 113 -7.04 21.26 -16.95
N ASN A 114 -8.14 21.70 -16.34
CA ASN A 114 -9.16 22.56 -16.98
C ASN A 114 -9.63 22.01 -18.34
N GLY A 115 -9.86 20.69 -18.42
CA GLY A 115 -10.29 19.99 -19.63
C GLY A 115 -9.22 19.85 -20.73
N LYS A 116 -8.02 20.38 -20.53
CA LYS A 116 -6.90 20.24 -21.48
C LYS A 116 -6.07 19.00 -21.14
N PRO A 117 -5.60 18.24 -22.14
CA PRO A 117 -4.68 17.15 -21.91
C PRO A 117 -3.43 17.63 -21.14
N GLY A 118 -3.08 16.90 -20.07
CA GLY A 118 -1.86 17.06 -19.31
C GLY A 118 -0.90 15.90 -19.55
N GLU A 119 -0.33 15.40 -18.48
CA GLU A 119 0.60 14.27 -18.55
C GLU A 119 -0.09 12.98 -18.93
N MET A 120 0.60 12.16 -19.70
CA MET A 120 0.15 10.84 -20.11
C MET A 120 1.34 9.87 -20.07
N PHE A 121 1.22 8.85 -19.23
CA PHE A 121 2.23 7.79 -19.15
C PHE A 121 1.61 6.44 -19.48
N ARG A 122 2.38 5.63 -20.19
CA ARG A 122 2.05 4.24 -20.45
C ARG A 122 3.32 3.41 -20.51
N GLY A 123 3.30 2.25 -19.88
CA GLY A 123 4.48 1.39 -19.89
C GLY A 123 4.26 0.04 -19.23
N THR A 124 5.37 -0.65 -19.09
CA THR A 124 5.50 -1.92 -18.37
C THR A 124 6.69 -1.84 -17.43
N ALA A 125 6.68 -2.62 -16.36
CA ALA A 125 7.84 -2.76 -15.50
C ALA A 125 7.98 -4.21 -15.04
N THR A 126 9.22 -4.57 -14.71
CA THR A 126 9.57 -5.87 -14.14
C THR A 126 10.57 -5.70 -13.02
N THR A 127 10.44 -6.56 -12.00
CA THR A 127 11.42 -6.69 -10.92
C THR A 127 11.86 -8.14 -10.82
N PRO A 128 13.13 -8.44 -10.52
CA PRO A 128 13.55 -9.80 -10.23
C PRO A 128 13.01 -10.24 -8.85
N GLY A 129 12.70 -11.53 -8.70
CA GLY A 129 12.13 -12.07 -7.46
C GLY A 129 13.11 -12.12 -6.27
N ASP A 130 14.39 -11.88 -6.51
CA ASP A 130 15.46 -11.89 -5.51
C ASP A 130 15.72 -10.53 -4.83
N GLY A 131 14.92 -9.52 -5.16
CA GLY A 131 15.07 -8.16 -4.63
C GLY A 131 16.14 -7.33 -5.32
N GLY A 132 16.66 -7.75 -6.48
CA GLY A 132 17.57 -6.98 -7.32
C GLY A 132 16.92 -5.75 -7.96
N ALA A 133 17.70 -5.04 -8.78
CA ALA A 133 17.22 -3.88 -9.53
C ALA A 133 16.22 -4.30 -10.61
N GLY A 134 15.11 -3.55 -10.73
CA GLY A 134 14.10 -3.74 -11.75
C GLY A 134 14.29 -2.82 -12.96
N GLN A 135 13.38 -2.93 -13.93
CA GLN A 135 13.35 -2.09 -15.13
C GLN A 135 11.92 -1.67 -15.45
N ALA A 136 11.76 -0.40 -15.80
CA ALA A 136 10.51 0.14 -16.33
C ALA A 136 10.73 0.65 -17.75
N HIS A 137 9.81 0.30 -18.66
CA HIS A 137 9.85 0.69 -20.06
C HIS A 137 8.62 1.54 -20.34
N PHE A 138 8.82 2.81 -20.60
CA PHE A 138 7.76 3.73 -21.00
C PHE A 138 7.56 3.69 -22.51
N SER A 139 6.33 3.76 -22.95
CA SER A 139 5.95 3.88 -24.36
C SER A 139 5.27 5.20 -24.68
N GLN A 140 4.83 5.94 -23.65
CA GLN A 140 4.26 7.28 -23.73
C GLN A 140 4.75 8.11 -22.53
N PRO A 141 5.03 9.43 -22.71
CA PRO A 141 4.86 10.25 -23.94
C PRO A 141 5.88 9.92 -25.03
N SER A 142 7.02 9.34 -24.67
CA SER A 142 8.08 8.86 -25.57
C SER A 142 8.59 7.52 -25.06
N ARG A 143 9.43 6.84 -25.88
CA ARG A 143 10.09 5.60 -25.44
C ARG A 143 11.34 5.92 -24.66
N PHE A 144 11.40 5.45 -23.42
CA PHE A 144 12.59 5.48 -22.57
C PHE A 144 12.50 4.38 -21.50
N GLU A 145 13.60 4.18 -20.81
CA GLU A 145 13.75 3.16 -19.79
C GLU A 145 14.21 3.80 -18.47
N VAL A 146 13.75 3.24 -17.36
CA VAL A 146 14.14 3.65 -16.02
C VAL A 146 14.56 2.42 -15.23
N THR A 147 15.74 2.48 -14.63
CA THR A 147 16.20 1.45 -13.71
C THR A 147 15.54 1.68 -12.35
N LEU A 148 14.85 0.66 -11.85
CA LEU A 148 14.22 0.69 -10.55
C LEU A 148 15.21 0.24 -9.47
N PRO A 149 15.30 0.94 -8.33
CA PRO A 149 16.17 0.53 -7.22
C PRO A 149 15.95 -0.92 -6.78
N PRO A 150 16.96 -1.59 -6.26
CA PRO A 150 16.78 -2.90 -5.64
C PRO A 150 15.69 -2.89 -4.57
N GLY A 151 14.86 -3.93 -4.55
CA GLY A 151 13.76 -4.06 -3.59
C GLY A 151 12.52 -3.22 -3.93
N THR A 152 12.47 -2.54 -5.08
CA THR A 152 11.24 -1.86 -5.55
C THR A 152 10.10 -2.86 -5.69
N VAL A 153 8.92 -2.47 -5.19
CA VAL A 153 7.67 -3.23 -5.29
C VAL A 153 6.63 -2.46 -6.11
N PHE A 154 5.63 -3.17 -6.62
CA PHE A 154 4.46 -2.59 -7.29
C PHE A 154 3.31 -2.38 -6.29
N PRO A 155 2.28 -1.58 -6.63
CA PRO A 155 1.28 -1.11 -5.68
C PRO A 155 0.52 -2.21 -4.92
N THR A 156 0.12 -3.31 -5.59
CA THR A 156 -0.61 -4.38 -4.91
C THR A 156 0.29 -5.16 -3.96
N ARG A 157 1.53 -5.43 -4.36
CA ARG A 157 2.53 -6.05 -3.49
C ARG A 157 2.87 -5.15 -2.30
N HIS A 158 2.95 -3.84 -2.53
CA HIS A 158 3.13 -2.86 -1.46
C HIS A 158 1.97 -2.91 -0.46
N LEU A 159 0.71 -2.92 -0.93
CA LEU A 159 -0.48 -3.00 -0.07
C LEU A 159 -0.49 -4.28 0.76
N LEU A 160 -0.18 -5.44 0.15
CA LEU A 160 -0.08 -6.71 0.88
C LEU A 160 0.97 -6.64 1.99
N ALA A 161 2.13 -6.06 1.70
CA ALA A 161 3.20 -5.90 2.69
C ALA A 161 2.83 -4.90 3.81
N LEU A 162 2.09 -3.84 3.49
CA LEU A 162 1.53 -2.91 4.47
C LEU A 162 0.58 -3.62 5.45
N ILE A 163 -0.36 -4.42 4.93
CA ILE A 163 -1.32 -5.16 5.75
C ILE A 163 -0.59 -6.13 6.67
N GLU A 164 0.41 -6.84 6.15
CA GLU A 164 1.20 -7.79 6.94
C GLU A 164 2.01 -7.08 8.04
N ALA A 165 2.63 -5.94 7.71
CA ALA A 165 3.34 -5.12 8.69
C ALA A 165 2.38 -4.64 9.81
N GLY A 166 1.19 -4.18 9.45
CA GLY A 166 0.17 -3.76 10.41
C GLY A 166 -0.33 -4.89 11.31
N ARG A 167 -0.54 -6.08 10.75
CA ARG A 167 -0.92 -7.28 11.53
C ARG A 167 0.17 -7.71 12.51
N SER A 168 1.42 -7.50 12.14
CA SER A 168 2.58 -7.78 12.98
C SER A 168 2.86 -6.67 14.01
N GLY A 169 2.00 -5.65 14.11
CA GLY A 169 2.14 -4.53 15.03
C GLY A 169 3.13 -3.45 14.56
N GLY A 170 3.56 -3.49 13.32
CA GLY A 170 4.34 -2.44 12.68
C GLY A 170 3.50 -1.19 12.44
N LEU A 171 3.99 -0.02 12.87
CA LEU A 171 3.29 1.27 12.71
C LEU A 171 3.86 2.07 11.54
N ASN A 172 5.07 1.77 11.11
CA ASN A 172 5.76 2.44 10.02
C ASN A 172 6.23 1.41 9.01
N PHE A 173 6.02 1.69 7.75
CA PHE A 173 6.45 0.86 6.64
C PHE A 173 7.06 1.73 5.56
N ASN A 174 8.29 1.43 5.19
CA ASN A 174 9.03 2.16 4.18
C ASN A 174 9.49 1.21 3.08
N ARG A 175 9.15 1.55 1.83
CA ARG A 175 9.56 0.80 0.64
C ARG A 175 9.66 1.70 -0.57
N PHE A 176 10.57 1.38 -1.48
CA PHE A 176 10.49 1.90 -2.84
C PHE A 176 9.29 1.28 -3.55
N MET A 177 8.40 2.13 -4.03
CA MET A 177 7.24 1.74 -4.81
C MET A 177 7.31 2.40 -6.19
N PHE A 178 6.97 1.64 -7.22
CA PHE A 178 6.83 2.14 -8.58
C PHE A 178 5.41 1.87 -9.08
N ASP A 179 4.69 2.93 -9.42
CA ASP A 179 3.32 2.87 -9.95
C ASP A 179 3.19 3.42 -11.37
N GLY A 180 4.27 3.95 -11.94
CA GLY A 180 4.29 4.51 -13.28
C GLY A 180 3.67 5.90 -13.42
N THR A 181 3.36 6.58 -12.32
CA THR A 181 2.78 7.93 -12.32
C THR A 181 3.82 9.04 -12.53
N SER A 182 5.09 8.74 -12.28
CA SER A 182 6.21 9.62 -12.54
C SER A 182 7.33 8.88 -13.29
N PRO A 183 7.94 9.49 -14.32
CA PRO A 183 9.10 8.93 -14.99
C PRO A 183 10.40 9.13 -14.21
N ASP A 184 10.44 10.11 -13.31
CA ASP A 184 11.70 10.64 -12.80
C ASP A 184 12.32 9.77 -11.70
N ASN A 185 11.57 8.91 -11.02
CA ASN A 185 12.09 7.85 -10.14
C ASN A 185 10.98 7.06 -9.45
N PRO A 186 11.21 5.79 -9.06
CA PRO A 186 10.41 5.16 -8.04
C PRO A 186 10.60 5.92 -6.73
N TYR A 187 9.50 6.35 -6.12
CA TYR A 187 9.54 7.12 -4.90
C TYR A 187 9.51 6.23 -3.66
N GLU A 188 10.16 6.69 -2.61
CA GLU A 188 10.11 6.07 -1.31
C GLU A 188 8.79 6.40 -0.64
N VAL A 189 7.96 5.38 -0.37
CA VAL A 189 6.70 5.54 0.34
C VAL A 189 6.90 5.23 1.80
N ASN A 190 6.69 6.25 2.64
CA ASN A 190 6.53 6.07 4.07
C ASN A 190 5.04 5.98 4.40
N ALA A 191 4.59 4.80 4.78
CA ALA A 191 3.22 4.62 5.25
C ALA A 191 3.20 4.54 6.78
N VAL A 192 2.36 5.37 7.39
CA VAL A 192 1.98 5.26 8.79
C VAL A 192 0.69 4.48 8.86
N ILE A 193 0.74 3.31 9.47
CA ILE A 193 -0.39 2.39 9.56
C ILE A 193 -1.17 2.68 10.82
N THR A 194 -2.45 3.02 10.70
CA THR A 194 -3.35 3.15 11.84
C THR A 194 -4.34 1.99 11.84
N PRO A 195 -4.22 1.03 12.77
CA PRO A 195 -5.19 -0.05 12.89
C PRO A 195 -6.57 0.50 13.29
N LEU A 196 -7.66 -0.08 12.77
CA LEU A 196 -9.03 0.29 13.11
C LEU A 196 -9.39 0.02 14.59
N ARG A 197 -8.62 -0.80 15.28
CA ARG A 197 -8.84 -1.14 16.69
C ARG A 197 -7.71 -0.60 17.55
N GLY A 198 -7.98 0.55 18.18
CA GLY A 198 -7.10 1.15 19.19
C GLY A 198 -6.20 2.24 18.60
N ALA A 199 -6.47 3.48 19.02
CA ALA A 199 -5.58 4.60 18.71
C ALA A 199 -4.22 4.36 19.40
N VAL A 200 -3.19 4.12 18.64
CA VAL A 200 -1.81 4.16 19.11
C VAL A 200 -1.26 5.52 18.71
N SER A 201 -0.89 6.34 19.70
CA SER A 201 -0.18 7.59 19.47
C SER A 201 1.22 7.26 18.92
N GLY A 202 1.37 7.25 17.59
CA GLY A 202 2.65 7.03 16.94
C GLY A 202 3.51 8.28 17.02
N GLN A 203 4.76 8.14 17.45
CA GLN A 203 5.77 9.16 17.26
C GLN A 203 6.15 9.21 15.79
N ALA A 204 6.11 10.41 15.20
CA ALA A 204 6.59 10.63 13.85
C ALA A 204 8.06 10.16 13.71
N ALA A 205 8.38 9.49 12.62
CA ALA A 205 9.74 9.07 12.31
C ALA A 205 10.66 10.29 12.21
N LYS A 206 11.78 10.27 12.95
CA LYS A 206 12.83 11.29 12.86
C LYS A 206 13.75 10.95 11.68
N GLY A 207 13.52 11.56 10.54
CA GLY A 207 14.35 11.47 9.34
C GLY A 207 14.03 12.62 8.38
N PRO A 208 14.80 12.81 7.28
CA PRO A 208 14.38 13.73 6.24
C PRO A 208 13.00 13.32 5.75
N LEU A 209 12.08 14.29 5.65
CA LEU A 209 10.72 14.02 5.21
C LEU A 209 10.76 13.52 3.76
N PRO A 210 10.09 12.39 3.44
CA PRO A 210 9.94 11.94 2.07
C PRO A 210 9.08 12.94 1.28
N GLU A 211 9.23 12.93 -0.04
CA GLU A 211 8.44 13.79 -0.94
C GLU A 211 6.93 13.50 -0.85
N PHE A 212 6.57 12.32 -0.37
CA PHE A 212 5.19 11.89 -0.22
C PHE A 212 5.01 11.04 1.03
N GLN A 213 4.06 11.41 1.89
CA GLN A 213 3.65 10.61 3.05
C GLN A 213 2.21 10.15 2.89
N LEU A 214 2.00 8.87 3.13
CA LEU A 214 0.69 8.25 3.13
C LEU A 214 0.33 7.79 4.54
N HIS A 215 -0.71 8.39 5.12
CA HIS A 215 -1.36 7.85 6.30
C HIS A 215 -2.59 7.07 5.83
N ILE A 216 -2.62 5.79 6.13
CA ILE A 216 -3.70 4.92 5.66
C ILE A 216 -4.38 4.23 6.82
N GLN A 217 -5.70 4.29 6.82
CA GLN A 217 -6.57 3.51 7.68
C GLN A 217 -7.29 2.48 6.81
N TYR A 218 -6.99 1.21 6.99
CA TYR A 218 -7.54 0.14 6.17
C TYR A 218 -8.14 -0.98 7.02
N ARG A 219 -9.03 -1.73 6.40
CA ARG A 219 -9.64 -2.94 6.96
C ARG A 219 -8.73 -4.14 6.67
N ASP A 220 -8.92 -5.23 7.41
CA ASP A 220 -8.15 -6.47 7.25
C ASP A 220 -8.28 -7.10 5.84
N ASP A 221 -9.31 -6.72 5.09
CA ASP A 221 -9.57 -7.14 3.71
C ASP A 221 -8.89 -6.26 2.64
N GLY A 222 -8.11 -5.28 3.06
CA GLY A 222 -7.37 -4.38 2.17
C GLY A 222 -8.16 -3.17 1.68
N ILE A 223 -9.40 -2.96 2.14
CA ILE A 223 -10.19 -1.79 1.79
C ILE A 223 -9.74 -0.62 2.67
N ALA A 224 -9.28 0.46 2.05
CA ALA A 224 -8.96 1.70 2.76
C ALA A 224 -10.24 2.44 3.14
N GLU A 225 -10.38 2.84 4.41
CA GLU A 225 -11.51 3.65 4.89
C GLU A 225 -11.20 5.14 4.86
N ALA A 226 -9.95 5.49 5.18
CA ALA A 226 -9.47 6.85 5.12
C ALA A 226 -8.00 6.89 4.72
N LEU A 227 -7.63 7.93 3.98
CA LEU A 227 -6.24 8.20 3.59
C LEU A 227 -5.97 9.69 3.80
N LEU A 228 -4.77 10.00 4.29
CA LEU A 228 -4.18 11.34 4.20
C LEU A 228 -2.99 11.25 3.25
N GLN A 229 -3.02 12.10 2.24
CA GLN A 229 -1.97 12.20 1.23
C GLN A 229 -1.26 13.53 1.43
N ASP A 230 -0.06 13.49 1.97
CA ASP A 230 0.75 14.66 2.26
C ASP A 230 1.75 14.90 1.13
N TYR A 231 1.61 16.02 0.45
CA TYR A 231 2.45 16.48 -0.66
C TYR A 231 3.42 17.58 -0.23
N GLY A 232 3.56 17.79 1.09
CA GLY A 232 4.40 18.85 1.65
C GLY A 232 3.64 20.14 1.85
N ASP A 233 3.29 20.84 0.81
CA ASP A 233 2.58 22.12 0.82
C ASP A 233 1.07 21.99 1.02
N ILE A 234 0.49 20.86 0.66
CA ILE A 234 -0.92 20.50 0.90
C ILE A 234 -1.05 19.06 1.39
N THR A 235 -2.03 18.83 2.24
CA THR A 235 -2.47 17.48 2.65
C THR A 235 -3.93 17.30 2.24
N LEU A 236 -4.19 16.23 1.50
CA LEU A 236 -5.53 15.84 1.09
C LEU A 236 -6.04 14.72 1.99
N LYS A 237 -7.34 14.78 2.31
CA LYS A 237 -8.05 13.74 3.02
C LYS A 237 -9.03 13.04 2.09
N LEU A 238 -8.92 11.73 2.01
CA LEU A 238 -9.85 10.88 1.31
C LEU A 238 -10.63 10.04 2.32
N HIS A 239 -11.94 9.97 2.15
CA HIS A 239 -12.80 9.18 3.02
C HIS A 239 -13.72 8.30 2.18
N LEU A 240 -13.79 7.00 2.53
CA LEU A 240 -14.66 6.04 1.86
C LEU A 240 -16.13 6.38 2.12
N SER A 241 -16.84 6.76 1.06
CA SER A 241 -18.27 7.09 1.12
C SER A 241 -19.16 5.89 0.80
N LYS A 242 -18.70 5.02 -0.09
CA LYS A 242 -19.43 3.82 -0.50
C LYS A 242 -18.46 2.72 -0.92
N VAL A 243 -18.78 1.48 -0.58
CA VAL A 243 -18.04 0.30 -1.06
C VAL A 243 -19.01 -0.76 -1.55
N GLU A 244 -18.62 -1.44 -2.61
CA GLU A 244 -19.31 -2.56 -3.22
C GLU A 244 -18.31 -3.69 -3.44
N ALA A 245 -18.60 -4.87 -2.91
CA ALA A 245 -17.77 -6.05 -3.16
C ALA A 245 -17.99 -6.55 -4.59
N LEU A 246 -16.91 -6.99 -5.23
CA LEU A 246 -16.94 -7.57 -6.58
C LEU A 246 -16.68 -9.08 -6.53
N SER A 247 -17.16 -9.78 -7.53
CA SER A 247 -16.93 -11.23 -7.65
C SER A 247 -15.46 -11.53 -7.92
N ARG A 248 -15.02 -12.69 -7.45
CA ARG A 248 -13.73 -13.28 -7.82
C ARG A 248 -13.89 -14.11 -9.09
N PRO A 249 -12.84 -14.24 -9.91
CA PRO A 249 -12.87 -15.12 -11.07
C PRO A 249 -12.91 -16.59 -10.63
N GLU A 250 -13.53 -17.42 -11.45
CA GLU A 250 -13.41 -18.85 -11.34
C GLU A 250 -12.14 -19.26 -12.12
N CYS A 251 -11.09 -19.60 -11.41
CA CYS A 251 -9.82 -20.06 -11.94
C CYS A 251 -9.68 -21.57 -11.73
#